data_21f5fd6c620ee63fd7b3f6f81d1728a3
#
_entry.id   21f5fd6c620ee63fd7b3f6f81d1728a3
#
_cell.length_a   1.000
_cell.length_b   1.000
_cell.length_c   1.000
_cell.angle_alpha   90.00
_cell.angle_beta   90.00
_cell.angle_gamma   90.00
#
_symmetry.space_group_name_H-M   'P 1'
#
loop_
_entity.id
_entity.type
_entity.pdbx_description
1 polymer ?
#
loop_
_entity_poly.entity_id
_entity_poly.type
_entity_poly.pdbx_seq_one_letter_code
_entity_poly.pdbx_strand_id
1 'polypeptide(L)'
;MTASISLALLERTRTAVNADAEFRRLGTCDARVGIKAGDDAFLVDFVAFECAAVAAIDLDSLRDADFYLELAPHSWKTYLAGRANGTAPTLVSLDVDSPNGIVKGSDPLKALKFERYHLTLQSFLDRGARLAA
;
A
#
# COMPACT_ATOMS: atom_id res chain seq x y z
N MET A 1 3.70 -19.92 -5.74
CA MET A 1 2.95 -19.55 -4.51
C MET A 1 3.13 -18.08 -4.23
N THR A 2 2.05 -17.35 -4.01
CA THR A 2 2.11 -15.91 -3.75
C THR A 2 2.54 -15.65 -2.30
N ALA A 3 3.54 -14.78 -2.10
CA ALA A 3 3.94 -14.35 -0.77
C ALA A 3 2.91 -13.37 -0.20
N SER A 4 2.77 -13.37 1.11
CA SER A 4 1.98 -12.36 1.83
C SER A 4 2.75 -11.05 1.92
N ILE A 5 2.06 -9.98 2.34
CA ILE A 5 2.70 -8.70 2.60
C ILE A 5 3.76 -8.87 3.70
N SER A 6 4.93 -8.31 3.50
CA SER A 6 6.05 -8.41 4.44
C SER A 6 7.01 -7.26 4.20
N LEU A 7 7.89 -6.99 5.18
CA LEU A 7 8.92 -5.96 5.00
C LEU A 7 9.83 -6.31 3.83
N ALA A 8 10.22 -7.57 3.68
CA ALA A 8 11.08 -7.99 2.57
C ALA A 8 10.44 -7.71 1.21
N LEU A 9 9.15 -8.00 1.07
CA LEU A 9 8.42 -7.70 -0.17
C LEU A 9 8.34 -6.19 -0.40
N LEU A 10 8.05 -5.40 0.62
CA LEU A 10 7.97 -3.94 0.51
C LEU A 10 9.32 -3.33 0.13
N GLU A 11 10.43 -3.84 0.66
CA GLU A 11 11.78 -3.40 0.29
C GLU A 11 12.08 -3.68 -1.19
N ARG A 12 11.75 -4.87 -1.67
CA ARG A 12 11.92 -5.23 -3.07
C ARG A 12 11.05 -4.36 -3.98
N THR A 13 9.82 -4.09 -3.55
CA THR A 13 8.88 -3.24 -4.29
C THR A 13 9.41 -1.82 -4.39
N ARG A 14 9.92 -1.28 -3.28
CA ARG A 14 10.53 0.05 -3.25
C ARG A 14 11.65 0.19 -4.27
N THR A 15 12.57 -0.77 -4.29
CA THR A 15 13.68 -0.77 -5.23
C THR A 15 13.17 -0.81 -6.68
N ALA A 16 12.17 -1.65 -6.96
CA ALA A 16 11.62 -1.80 -8.31
C ALA A 16 10.90 -0.55 -8.80
N VAL A 17 10.04 0.07 -7.99
CA VAL A 17 9.29 1.26 -8.42
C VAL A 17 10.20 2.48 -8.57
N ASN A 18 11.22 2.62 -7.74
CA ASN A 18 12.14 3.75 -7.84
C ASN A 18 12.99 3.68 -9.12
N ALA A 19 13.15 2.49 -9.70
CA ALA A 19 13.85 2.30 -10.98
C ALA A 19 12.91 2.35 -12.19
N ASP A 20 11.60 2.54 -11.99
CA ASP A 20 10.60 2.46 -13.03
C ASP A 20 10.14 3.86 -13.46
N ALA A 21 10.41 4.23 -14.73
CA ALA A 21 10.02 5.51 -15.28
C ALA A 21 8.49 5.70 -15.28
N GLU A 22 7.72 4.63 -15.48
CA GLU A 22 6.25 4.72 -15.48
C GLU A 22 5.71 5.10 -14.10
N PHE A 23 6.32 4.58 -13.03
CA PHE A 23 5.95 4.96 -11.66
C PHE A 23 6.17 6.46 -11.44
N ARG A 24 7.30 6.98 -11.91
CA ARG A 24 7.64 8.41 -11.75
C ARG A 24 6.70 9.32 -12.54
N ARG A 25 6.13 8.84 -13.64
CA ARG A 25 5.17 9.60 -14.46
C ARG A 25 3.83 9.81 -13.79
N LEU A 26 3.53 9.08 -12.72
CA LEU A 26 2.29 9.27 -11.96
C LEU A 26 2.29 10.61 -11.21
N GLY A 27 3.43 11.29 -11.14
CA GLY A 27 3.57 12.58 -10.49
C GLY A 27 4.09 12.48 -9.06
N THR A 28 4.08 13.61 -8.36
CA THR A 28 4.55 13.66 -6.98
C THR A 28 3.55 13.04 -6.02
N CYS A 29 4.06 12.36 -5.02
CA CYS A 29 3.27 11.83 -3.92
C CYS A 29 4.00 12.12 -2.61
N ASP A 30 3.34 12.83 -1.71
CA ASP A 30 3.88 13.12 -0.38
C ASP A 30 2.89 12.55 0.64
N ALA A 31 3.09 11.29 0.98
CA ALA A 31 2.21 10.58 1.89
C ALA A 31 2.96 9.52 2.68
N ARG A 32 2.62 9.41 3.95
CA ARG A 32 3.07 8.33 4.84
C ARG A 32 1.92 7.35 4.97
N VAL A 33 2.06 6.20 4.35
CA VAL A 33 0.99 5.20 4.26
C VAL A 33 1.32 4.02 5.15
N GLY A 34 0.41 3.71 6.07
CA GLY A 34 0.51 2.50 6.87
C GLY A 34 -0.11 1.32 6.14
N ILE A 35 0.40 0.12 6.41
CA ILE A 35 -0.19 -1.14 5.97
C ILE A 35 -0.35 -2.01 7.21
N LYS A 36 -1.58 -2.40 7.50
CA LYS A 36 -1.88 -3.27 8.63
C LYS A 36 -2.33 -4.64 8.12
N ALA A 37 -1.62 -5.67 8.56
CA ALA A 37 -1.92 -7.06 8.22
C ALA A 37 -2.05 -7.85 9.54
N GLY A 38 -3.24 -7.87 10.11
CA GLY A 38 -3.45 -8.46 11.44
C GLY A 38 -2.67 -7.70 12.49
N ASP A 39 -1.74 -8.37 13.16
CA ASP A 39 -0.89 -7.78 14.20
C ASP A 39 0.39 -7.16 13.65
N ASP A 40 0.64 -7.29 12.36
CA ASP A 40 1.81 -6.70 11.71
C ASP A 40 1.46 -5.35 11.11
N ALA A 41 2.37 -4.40 11.23
CA ALA A 41 2.20 -3.07 10.65
C ALA A 41 3.48 -2.62 9.96
N PHE A 42 3.30 -1.90 8.86
CA PHE A 42 4.40 -1.37 8.05
C PHE A 42 4.12 0.07 7.68
N LEU A 43 5.18 0.85 7.51
CA LEU A 43 5.09 2.20 6.99
C LEU A 43 5.74 2.25 5.62
N VAL A 44 5.04 2.83 4.66
CA VAL A 44 5.55 3.11 3.32
C VAL A 44 5.52 4.62 3.13
N ASP A 45 6.68 5.23 2.98
CA ASP A 45 6.83 6.68 2.92
C ASP A 45 7.13 7.12 1.49
N PHE A 46 6.22 7.89 0.90
CA PHE A 46 6.40 8.45 -0.44
C PHE A 46 6.79 9.90 -0.34
N VAL A 47 7.85 10.29 -1.03
CA VAL A 47 8.32 11.67 -1.12
C VAL A 47 8.63 11.98 -2.58
N ALA A 48 8.04 13.06 -3.09
CA ALA A 48 8.21 13.49 -4.49
C ALA A 48 7.83 12.36 -5.46
N PHE A 49 8.77 11.86 -6.25
CA PHE A 49 8.53 10.88 -7.31
C PHE A 49 8.90 9.45 -6.91
N GLU A 50 9.21 9.21 -5.66
CA GLU A 50 9.75 7.91 -5.25
C GLU A 50 9.21 7.44 -3.91
N CYS A 51 9.39 6.15 -3.65
CA CYS A 51 9.20 5.58 -2.32
C CYS A 51 10.50 5.79 -1.54
N ALA A 52 10.47 6.70 -0.59
CA ALA A 52 11.66 7.11 0.17
C ALA A 52 12.10 6.05 1.17
N ALA A 53 11.14 5.36 1.80
CA ALA A 53 11.44 4.37 2.84
C ALA A 53 10.30 3.39 3.04
N VAL A 54 10.62 2.20 3.53
CA VAL A 54 9.68 1.24 4.08
C VAL A 54 10.24 0.73 5.41
N ALA A 55 9.36 0.46 6.36
CA ALA A 55 9.77 0.00 7.70
C ALA A 55 8.68 -0.84 8.35
N ALA A 56 9.09 -1.78 9.20
CA ALA A 56 8.17 -2.42 10.13
C ALA A 56 7.97 -1.48 11.31
N ILE A 57 6.74 -1.32 11.77
CA ILE A 57 6.39 -0.41 12.86
C ILE A 57 5.48 -1.12 13.86
N ASP A 58 5.34 -0.53 15.05
CA ASP A 58 4.35 -0.99 16.02
C ASP A 58 2.95 -0.58 15.59
N LEU A 59 1.93 -1.33 15.99
CA LEU A 59 0.53 -0.99 15.69
C LEU A 59 0.18 0.43 16.15
N ASP A 60 0.67 0.84 17.31
CA ASP A 60 0.41 2.19 17.84
C ASP A 60 0.97 3.30 16.95
N SER A 61 2.00 3.01 16.19
CA SER A 61 2.63 3.99 15.28
C SER A 61 1.81 4.23 14.02
N LEU A 62 0.79 3.43 13.74
CA LEU A 62 -0.11 3.66 12.61
C LEU A 62 -0.84 5.00 12.71
N ARG A 63 -1.04 5.52 13.93
CA ARG A 63 -1.66 6.83 14.14
C ARG A 63 -0.85 7.97 13.56
N ASP A 64 0.46 7.78 13.37
CA ASP A 64 1.36 8.81 12.84
C ASP A 64 1.40 8.81 11.31
N ALA A 65 0.80 7.81 10.66
CA ALA A 65 0.64 7.79 9.22
C ALA A 65 -0.50 8.73 8.79
N ASP A 66 -0.47 9.18 7.55
CA ASP A 66 -1.56 9.99 7.01
C ASP A 66 -2.85 9.15 6.95
N PHE A 67 -2.72 7.91 6.55
CA PHE A 67 -3.76 6.88 6.60
C PHE A 67 -3.09 5.51 6.55
N TYR A 68 -3.85 4.45 6.81
CA TYR A 68 -3.35 3.11 6.62
C TYR A 68 -4.41 2.21 5.97
N LEU A 69 -3.94 1.18 5.30
CA LEU A 69 -4.78 0.17 4.66
C LEU A 69 -4.82 -1.06 5.58
N GLU A 70 -6.03 -1.49 5.93
CA GLU A 70 -6.22 -2.61 6.84
C GLU A 70 -6.92 -3.77 6.15
N LEU A 71 -6.21 -4.89 6.09
CA LEU A 71 -6.76 -6.19 5.69
C LEU A 71 -6.15 -7.27 6.59
N ALA A 72 -6.88 -8.36 6.79
CA ALA A 72 -6.32 -9.53 7.45
C ALA A 72 -5.15 -10.10 6.63
N PRO A 73 -4.19 -10.80 7.24
CA PRO A 73 -3.04 -11.35 6.51
C PRO A 73 -3.42 -12.20 5.32
N HIS A 74 -4.40 -13.08 5.47
CA HIS A 74 -4.89 -13.92 4.37
C HIS A 74 -5.50 -13.07 3.25
N SER A 75 -6.22 -12.02 3.60
CA SER A 75 -6.84 -11.12 2.62
C SER A 75 -5.79 -10.35 1.83
N TRP A 76 -4.70 -9.93 2.47
CA TRP A 76 -3.58 -9.33 1.75
C TRP A 76 -2.98 -10.29 0.74
N LYS A 77 -2.75 -11.53 1.13
CA LYS A 77 -2.21 -12.56 0.25
C LYS A 77 -3.12 -12.78 -0.95
N THR A 78 -4.42 -12.92 -0.71
CA THR A 78 -5.43 -13.10 -1.77
C THR A 78 -5.49 -11.90 -2.69
N TYR A 79 -5.44 -10.69 -2.12
CA TYR A 79 -5.48 -9.45 -2.89
C TYR A 79 -4.26 -9.34 -3.83
N LEU A 80 -3.06 -9.59 -3.31
CA LEU A 80 -1.84 -9.54 -4.12
C LEU A 80 -1.88 -10.59 -5.24
N ALA A 81 -2.30 -11.82 -4.94
CA ALA A 81 -2.45 -12.87 -5.95
C ALA A 81 -3.45 -12.44 -7.04
N GLY A 82 -4.58 -11.87 -6.64
CA GLY A 82 -5.62 -11.40 -7.55
C GLY A 82 -5.14 -10.23 -8.42
N ARG A 83 -4.37 -9.31 -7.87
CA ARG A 83 -3.80 -8.22 -8.67
C ARG A 83 -2.78 -8.74 -9.69
N ALA A 84 -1.99 -9.71 -9.30
CA ALA A 84 -1.00 -10.32 -10.20
C ALA A 84 -1.65 -11.04 -11.38
N ASN A 85 -2.80 -11.69 -11.16
CA ASN A 85 -3.50 -12.45 -12.22
C ASN A 85 -4.68 -11.68 -12.86
N GLY A 86 -4.93 -10.44 -12.45
CA GLY A 86 -5.96 -9.60 -13.06
C GLY A 86 -7.38 -9.84 -12.57
N THR A 87 -7.57 -10.53 -11.43
CA THR A 87 -8.91 -10.84 -10.90
C THR A 87 -9.35 -9.97 -9.72
N ALA A 88 -8.42 -9.27 -9.05
CA ALA A 88 -8.76 -8.44 -7.91
C ALA A 88 -9.12 -7.02 -8.33
N PRO A 89 -10.02 -6.33 -7.59
CA PRO A 89 -10.38 -4.95 -7.87
C PRO A 89 -9.26 -3.97 -7.53
N THR A 90 -9.43 -2.70 -7.91
CA THR A 90 -8.54 -1.64 -7.45
C THR A 90 -8.75 -1.39 -5.95
N LEU A 91 -7.80 -0.69 -5.33
CA LEU A 91 -7.92 -0.28 -3.92
C LEU A 91 -9.17 0.57 -3.69
N VAL A 92 -9.48 1.47 -4.61
CA VAL A 92 -10.67 2.33 -4.50
C VAL A 92 -11.94 1.48 -4.49
N SER A 93 -12.07 0.53 -5.42
CA SER A 93 -13.22 -0.36 -5.47
C SER A 93 -13.31 -1.25 -4.23
N LEU A 94 -12.17 -1.77 -3.78
CA LEU A 94 -12.12 -2.62 -2.59
C LEU A 94 -12.57 -1.85 -1.34
N ASP A 95 -12.17 -0.59 -1.21
CA ASP A 95 -12.57 0.27 -0.10
C ASP A 95 -14.08 0.52 -0.10
N VAL A 96 -14.63 0.85 -1.26
CA VAL A 96 -16.08 1.11 -1.41
C VAL A 96 -16.90 -0.15 -1.12
N ASP A 97 -16.46 -1.30 -1.59
CA ASP A 97 -17.21 -2.55 -1.47
C ASP A 97 -17.04 -3.24 -0.11
N SER A 98 -16.06 -2.84 0.69
CA SER A 98 -15.85 -3.41 2.02
C SER A 98 -16.78 -2.76 3.04
N PRO A 99 -17.43 -3.51 3.94
CA PRO A 99 -18.44 -2.98 4.86
C PRO A 99 -18.01 -1.76 5.68
N ASN A 100 -16.76 -1.76 6.13
CA ASN A 100 -16.20 -0.65 6.93
C ASN A 100 -15.05 0.04 6.21
N GLY A 101 -14.91 -0.19 4.90
CA GLY A 101 -13.77 0.31 4.14
C GLY A 101 -12.46 -0.37 4.51
N ILE A 102 -11.41 -0.09 3.76
CA ILE A 102 -10.04 -0.55 4.05
C ILE A 102 -9.13 0.61 4.43
N VAL A 103 -9.52 1.84 4.10
CA VAL A 103 -8.74 3.05 4.41
C VAL A 103 -9.11 3.53 5.80
N LYS A 104 -8.13 3.57 6.69
CA LYS A 104 -8.30 3.97 8.09
C LYS A 104 -7.35 5.13 8.41
N GLY A 105 -7.71 5.91 9.41
CA GLY A 105 -6.83 7.00 9.85
C GLY A 105 -7.39 7.69 11.07
N SER A 106 -6.50 8.31 11.85
CA SER A 106 -6.88 9.08 13.04
C SER A 106 -7.31 10.50 12.70
N ASP A 107 -6.92 11.00 11.53
CA ASP A 107 -7.25 12.37 11.07
C ASP A 107 -7.93 12.29 9.71
N PRO A 108 -9.24 12.63 9.62
CA PRO A 108 -9.99 12.57 8.37
C PRO A 108 -9.39 13.44 7.25
N LEU A 109 -8.78 14.58 7.58
CA LEU A 109 -8.17 15.45 6.58
C LEU A 109 -6.92 14.81 5.97
N LYS A 110 -6.10 14.15 6.78
CA LYS A 110 -4.94 13.41 6.29
C LYS A 110 -5.36 12.20 5.46
N ALA A 111 -6.44 11.55 5.84
CA ALA A 111 -6.95 10.38 5.11
C ALA A 111 -7.42 10.72 3.70
N LEU A 112 -7.75 11.98 3.40
CA LEU A 112 -8.07 12.43 2.04
C LEU A 112 -6.90 12.26 1.08
N LYS A 113 -5.68 12.09 1.56
CA LYS A 113 -4.53 11.81 0.72
C LYS A 113 -4.69 10.48 -0.05
N PHE A 114 -5.49 9.55 0.44
CA PHE A 114 -5.80 8.33 -0.30
C PHE A 114 -6.44 8.67 -1.66
N GLU A 115 -7.46 9.53 -1.68
CA GLU A 115 -8.10 9.94 -2.92
C GLU A 115 -7.14 10.64 -3.87
N ARG A 116 -6.23 11.42 -3.31
CA ARG A 116 -5.25 12.18 -4.10
C ARG A 116 -4.18 11.28 -4.71
N TYR A 117 -3.72 10.27 -3.98
CA TYR A 117 -2.54 9.49 -4.34
C TYR A 117 -2.81 8.01 -4.59
N HIS A 118 -4.08 7.59 -4.71
CA HIS A 118 -4.40 6.17 -4.86
C HIS A 118 -3.75 5.52 -6.09
N LEU A 119 -3.51 6.27 -7.16
CA LEU A 119 -2.87 5.73 -8.37
C LEU A 119 -1.42 5.34 -8.10
N THR A 120 -0.68 6.18 -7.38
CA THR A 120 0.70 5.87 -6.98
C THR A 120 0.72 4.65 -6.05
N LEU A 121 -0.18 4.62 -5.07
CA LEU A 121 -0.27 3.52 -4.13
C LEU A 121 -0.67 2.21 -4.84
N GLN A 122 -1.63 2.28 -5.77
CA GLN A 122 -2.04 1.12 -6.56
C GLN A 122 -0.87 0.58 -7.40
N SER A 123 -0.14 1.46 -8.06
CA SER A 123 1.03 1.08 -8.86
C SER A 123 2.09 0.41 -8.00
N PHE A 124 2.33 0.92 -6.80
CA PHE A 124 3.27 0.34 -5.84
C PHE A 124 2.84 -1.08 -5.47
N LEU A 125 1.58 -1.26 -5.05
CA LEU A 125 1.08 -2.57 -4.64
C LEU A 125 1.01 -3.56 -5.81
N ASP A 126 0.69 -3.10 -7.01
CA ASP A 126 0.66 -3.96 -8.20
C ASP A 126 2.06 -4.47 -8.55
N ARG A 127 3.09 -3.63 -8.38
CA ARG A 127 4.46 -4.09 -8.56
C ARG A 127 4.82 -5.13 -7.50
N GLY A 128 4.43 -4.90 -6.26
CA GLY A 128 4.61 -5.87 -5.18
C GLY A 128 3.91 -7.19 -5.49
N ALA A 129 2.70 -7.13 -6.01
CA ALA A 129 1.93 -8.31 -6.41
C ALA A 129 2.68 -9.14 -7.45
N ARG A 130 3.25 -8.49 -8.47
CA ARG A 130 4.02 -9.19 -9.49
C ARG A 130 5.30 -9.82 -8.93
N LEU A 131 5.97 -9.13 -8.01
CA LEU A 131 7.18 -9.65 -7.36
C LEU A 131 6.87 -10.82 -6.43
N ALA A 132 5.68 -10.83 -5.82
CA ALA A 132 5.24 -11.88 -4.89
C ALA A 132 4.76 -13.15 -5.60
N ALA A 133 4.39 -13.04 -6.86
CA ALA A 133 3.83 -14.14 -7.63
C ALA A 133 4.86 -15.26 -7.93
#